data_de68e704fa877b0a60620e73c801c8b2
#
_entry.id   de68e704fa877b0a60620e73c801c8b2
#
_cell.length_a   1.000
_cell.length_b   1.000
_cell.length_c   1.000
_cell.angle_alpha   90.00
_cell.angle_beta   90.00
_cell.angle_gamma   90.00
#
_symmetry.space_group_name_H-M   'P 1'
#
loop_
_entity.id
_entity.type
_entity.pdbx_description
1 polymer ?
#
loop_
_entity_poly.entity_id
_entity_poly.type
_entity_poly.pdbx_seq_one_letter_code
_entity_poly.pdbx_strand_id
1 'polypeptide(L)'
;MNSHFKLILPDTGRDIYTPCQSQRWGYRYGPSIMVEGNVCHAWFASPGDGCEADWFTYRRSEDHGKTWSDERVVMKPVADSMDWFSVCDPAVIKYGDWYYMGYTSTIFANGGGVCNNAFVGRSKTPDGLFERWTGNGWGETRETADGTLHWMGKPDPIIYFDEDWHNWGAGEVSFVIKDDLLYIYYSWSSKRSDGTPISETRVATADITNENWPATITPRGTAIVHPGGANDSYDVVYCEDLNKFVALSTDLRFSENSLLAVCESDDGLRFTRVNQIKANVGWMCHNCGISGDAQHHIKQGDTLLLAYAYGNQWGCWSTRLHDYTFTAMDEDFYDESHLSNQHHEIIKSPDPAEYKTTLVYLGDHHLLRVKKGESKIIPITIGNIAYDMIRTPGNITYSNYDPSIIEIRDDRAYGLSEGYTYLLAERDGCACECLIFVSEEEPMGWQDWKPYPEKAVTSFVPMIPSYRASLKEKDMKQIRGMATYADGTRFEVCGDDGVTYDNHAPELLDIRENGNVIPKGTTGTGTITVSCGGHSFDVTFTVSE
;
A
#
# COMPACT_ATOMS: atom_id res chain seq x y z
N MET A 1 7.34 -41.21 0.67
CA MET A 1 8.17 -40.28 -0.14
C MET A 1 7.62 -38.91 0.13
N ASN A 2 8.47 -37.99 0.55
CA ASN A 2 8.06 -36.60 0.74
C ASN A 2 8.09 -35.95 -0.65
N SER A 3 6.93 -35.76 -1.24
CA SER A 3 6.83 -35.04 -2.51
C SER A 3 6.96 -33.54 -2.27
N HIS A 4 7.78 -32.86 -3.06
CA HIS A 4 7.99 -31.41 -3.00
C HIS A 4 7.12 -30.68 -4.04
N PHE A 5 6.77 -29.45 -3.72
CA PHE A 5 6.00 -28.57 -4.61
C PHE A 5 6.90 -28.04 -5.73
N LYS A 6 6.54 -28.33 -6.97
CA LYS A 6 7.22 -27.80 -8.15
C LYS A 6 6.31 -26.83 -8.89
N LEU A 7 6.60 -25.54 -8.78
CA LEU A 7 5.93 -24.48 -9.52
C LEU A 7 6.31 -24.51 -11.00
N ILE A 8 5.36 -24.30 -11.89
CA ILE A 8 5.57 -24.23 -13.34
C ILE A 8 4.88 -22.98 -13.89
N LEU A 9 5.65 -22.08 -14.51
CA LEU A 9 5.16 -20.94 -15.26
C LEU A 9 5.18 -21.30 -16.76
N PRO A 10 4.04 -21.47 -17.43
CA PRO A 10 4.00 -21.93 -18.83
C PRO A 10 4.49 -20.88 -19.82
N ASP A 11 4.39 -19.61 -19.50
CA ASP A 11 4.77 -18.48 -20.35
C ASP A 11 5.22 -17.27 -19.53
N THR A 12 5.52 -16.15 -20.21
CA THR A 12 5.99 -14.91 -19.58
C THR A 12 4.89 -14.08 -18.91
N GLY A 13 3.65 -14.58 -18.90
CA GLY A 13 2.52 -13.89 -18.27
C GLY A 13 2.03 -12.65 -19.04
N ARG A 14 1.20 -11.88 -18.36
CA ARG A 14 0.58 -10.64 -18.87
C ARG A 14 0.62 -9.55 -17.83
N ASP A 15 0.56 -8.29 -18.24
CA ASP A 15 0.49 -7.17 -17.30
C ASP A 15 -0.95 -6.89 -16.88
N ILE A 16 -1.20 -6.78 -15.58
CA ILE A 16 -2.43 -6.18 -15.05
C ILE A 16 -2.31 -4.65 -15.14
N TYR A 17 -1.12 -4.15 -14.88
CA TYR A 17 -0.76 -2.74 -15.02
C TYR A 17 0.50 -2.63 -15.85
N THR A 18 0.50 -1.73 -16.83
CA THR A 18 1.69 -1.40 -17.59
C THR A 18 2.59 -0.48 -16.78
N PRO A 19 3.92 -0.57 -16.94
CA PRO A 19 4.84 0.33 -16.28
C PRO A 19 4.46 1.78 -16.56
N CYS A 20 4.28 2.56 -15.52
CA CYS A 20 4.07 3.97 -15.65
C CYS A 20 5.41 4.65 -15.88
N GLN A 21 5.54 5.33 -17.01
CA GLN A 21 6.72 6.16 -17.33
C GLN A 21 6.57 7.59 -16.82
N SER A 22 5.46 7.91 -16.17
CA SER A 22 5.23 9.24 -15.64
C SER A 22 6.11 9.48 -14.42
N GLN A 23 6.45 10.73 -14.22
CA GLN A 23 7.17 11.20 -13.04
C GLN A 23 6.31 11.19 -11.78
N ARG A 24 5.03 10.90 -11.92
CA ARG A 24 4.11 10.66 -10.83
C ARG A 24 3.98 9.16 -10.65
N TRP A 25 4.00 8.73 -9.46
CA TRP A 25 3.87 7.40 -8.92
C TRP A 25 2.75 6.60 -9.58
N GLY A 26 3.04 5.91 -10.65
CA GLY A 26 2.06 5.10 -11.37
C GLY A 26 2.18 3.60 -11.07
N TYR A 27 2.94 3.25 -10.05
CA TYR A 27 3.23 1.87 -9.72
C TYR A 27 2.04 1.12 -9.10
N ARG A 28 2.08 -0.22 -9.24
CA ARG A 28 1.27 -1.16 -8.47
C ARG A 28 2.19 -2.30 -8.07
N TYR A 29 2.17 -2.66 -6.78
CA TYR A 29 3.01 -3.72 -6.25
C TYR A 29 2.34 -4.44 -5.07
N GLY A 30 3.02 -5.45 -4.47
CA GLY A 30 2.52 -6.22 -3.35
C GLY A 30 1.17 -6.86 -3.64
N PRO A 31 1.00 -7.61 -4.75
CA PRO A 31 -0.31 -8.14 -5.12
C PRO A 31 -0.78 -9.18 -4.09
N SER A 32 -2.04 -9.05 -3.63
CA SER A 32 -2.77 -10.12 -2.94
C SER A 32 -3.92 -10.57 -3.82
N ILE A 33 -4.06 -11.87 -4.05
CA ILE A 33 -5.07 -12.42 -4.97
C ILE A 33 -5.88 -13.49 -4.27
N MET A 34 -7.20 -13.33 -4.25
CA MET A 34 -8.14 -14.32 -3.74
C MET A 34 -9.06 -14.80 -4.87
N VAL A 35 -9.33 -16.09 -4.92
CA VAL A 35 -10.26 -16.70 -5.88
C VAL A 35 -11.48 -17.24 -5.16
N GLU A 36 -12.64 -16.69 -5.45
CA GLU A 36 -13.94 -17.16 -4.96
C GLU A 36 -14.77 -17.69 -6.16
N GLY A 37 -14.74 -18.98 -6.38
CA GLY A 37 -15.38 -19.61 -7.54
C GLY A 37 -14.75 -19.14 -8.86
N ASN A 38 -15.50 -18.40 -9.69
CA ASN A 38 -14.99 -17.83 -10.95
C ASN A 38 -14.49 -16.39 -10.80
N VAL A 39 -14.61 -15.81 -9.62
CA VAL A 39 -14.25 -14.43 -9.37
C VAL A 39 -12.86 -14.36 -8.77
N CYS A 40 -11.99 -13.58 -9.38
CA CYS A 40 -10.70 -13.23 -8.82
C CYS A 40 -10.79 -11.80 -8.23
N HIS A 41 -10.39 -11.66 -7.00
CA HIS A 41 -10.21 -10.39 -6.30
C HIS A 41 -8.72 -10.11 -6.21
N ALA A 42 -8.29 -8.90 -6.51
CA ALA A 42 -6.89 -8.52 -6.42
C ALA A 42 -6.74 -7.14 -5.77
N TRP A 43 -5.84 -7.06 -4.81
CA TRP A 43 -5.48 -5.84 -4.10
C TRP A 43 -4.01 -5.53 -4.33
N PHE A 44 -3.69 -4.24 -4.39
CA PHE A 44 -2.35 -3.76 -4.73
C PHE A 44 -2.02 -2.56 -3.87
N ALA A 45 -0.76 -2.43 -3.49
CA ALA A 45 -0.22 -1.15 -3.07
C ALA A 45 -0.08 -0.25 -4.30
N SER A 46 -0.54 0.98 -4.18
CA SER A 46 -0.58 1.99 -5.25
C SER A 46 -0.17 3.35 -4.69
N PRO A 47 0.27 4.30 -5.53
CA PRO A 47 0.61 5.61 -5.02
C PRO A 47 -0.60 6.28 -4.38
N GLY A 48 -0.35 7.00 -3.28
CA GLY A 48 -1.27 7.96 -2.72
C GLY A 48 -1.45 9.19 -3.63
N ASP A 49 -1.93 10.29 -3.08
CA ASP A 49 -2.19 11.50 -3.87
C ASP A 49 -1.02 12.50 -3.89
N GLY A 50 0.18 12.02 -3.69
CA GLY A 50 1.43 12.76 -3.84
C GLY A 50 2.18 13.01 -2.54
N CYS A 51 1.59 12.72 -1.40
CA CYS A 51 2.21 12.98 -0.09
C CYS A 51 2.14 11.80 0.85
N GLU A 52 1.15 10.95 0.69
CA GLU A 52 1.13 9.61 1.25
C GLU A 52 1.84 8.67 0.28
N ALA A 53 2.67 7.78 0.82
CA ALA A 53 3.46 6.92 -0.04
C ALA A 53 2.58 5.90 -0.77
N ASP A 54 1.71 5.22 -0.06
CA ASP A 54 0.89 4.17 -0.63
C ASP A 54 -0.54 4.18 -0.11
N TRP A 55 -1.46 3.82 -1.00
CA TRP A 55 -2.84 3.46 -0.75
C TRP A 55 -3.11 2.06 -1.27
N PHE A 56 -4.24 1.42 -0.86
CA PHE A 56 -4.67 0.19 -1.49
C PHE A 56 -5.69 0.44 -2.57
N THR A 57 -5.46 -0.22 -3.71
CA THR A 57 -6.40 -0.31 -4.80
C THR A 57 -6.86 -1.74 -5.00
N TYR A 58 -8.05 -1.88 -5.56
CA TYR A 58 -8.73 -3.14 -5.77
C TYR A 58 -9.22 -3.24 -7.21
N ARG A 59 -9.14 -4.45 -7.76
CA ARG A 59 -9.77 -4.86 -9.02
C ARG A 59 -10.41 -6.21 -8.90
N ARG A 60 -11.40 -6.46 -9.75
CA ARG A 60 -12.13 -7.71 -9.83
C ARG A 60 -12.10 -8.25 -11.25
N SER A 61 -11.96 -9.57 -11.38
CA SER A 61 -12.05 -10.31 -12.64
C SER A 61 -13.13 -11.39 -12.53
N GLU A 62 -13.93 -11.59 -13.59
CA GLU A 62 -14.94 -12.65 -13.69
C GLU A 62 -14.56 -13.73 -14.71
N ASP A 63 -13.36 -13.64 -15.28
CA ASP A 63 -12.85 -14.50 -16.36
C ASP A 63 -11.46 -15.07 -16.06
N HIS A 64 -11.21 -15.41 -14.79
CA HIS A 64 -9.96 -15.99 -14.31
C HIS A 64 -8.73 -15.07 -14.53
N GLY A 65 -8.88 -13.77 -14.29
CA GLY A 65 -7.78 -12.80 -14.36
C GLY A 65 -7.39 -12.40 -15.79
N LYS A 66 -8.23 -12.66 -16.80
CA LYS A 66 -7.96 -12.23 -18.18
C LYS A 66 -8.32 -10.78 -18.41
N THR A 67 -9.44 -10.35 -17.86
CA THR A 67 -9.86 -8.94 -17.86
C THR A 67 -10.19 -8.50 -16.43
N TRP A 68 -10.04 -7.22 -16.16
CA TRP A 68 -10.20 -6.64 -14.84
C TRP A 68 -11.12 -5.44 -14.86
N SER A 69 -11.89 -5.28 -13.79
CA SER A 69 -12.72 -4.08 -13.57
C SER A 69 -11.86 -2.81 -13.52
N ASP A 70 -12.52 -1.67 -13.55
CA ASP A 70 -11.89 -0.40 -13.17
C ASP A 70 -11.31 -0.50 -11.75
N GLU A 71 -10.26 0.26 -11.53
CA GLU A 71 -9.58 0.34 -10.24
C GLU A 71 -10.38 1.16 -9.24
N ARG A 72 -10.38 0.71 -7.98
CA ARG A 72 -10.99 1.42 -6.86
C ARG A 72 -10.02 1.49 -5.69
N VAL A 73 -9.87 2.66 -5.07
CA VAL A 73 -9.18 2.77 -3.77
C VAL A 73 -10.08 2.18 -2.69
N VAL A 74 -9.51 1.32 -1.86
CA VAL A 74 -10.26 0.59 -0.81
C VAL A 74 -9.72 0.87 0.59
N MET A 75 -8.50 1.37 0.68
CA MET A 75 -7.89 1.76 1.95
C MET A 75 -6.85 2.86 1.72
N LYS A 76 -6.81 3.80 2.64
CA LYS A 76 -5.80 4.86 2.73
C LYS A 76 -5.28 4.96 4.17
N PRO A 77 -4.13 5.59 4.39
CA PRO A 77 -3.65 5.91 5.73
C PRO A 77 -4.67 6.69 6.56
N VAL A 78 -4.58 6.56 7.88
CA VAL A 78 -5.40 7.34 8.82
C VAL A 78 -4.59 8.49 9.37
N ALA A 79 -5.13 9.70 9.21
CA ALA A 79 -4.49 10.91 9.70
C ALA A 79 -4.14 10.82 11.19
N ASP A 80 -2.99 11.37 11.55
CA ASP A 80 -2.54 11.50 12.94
C ASP A 80 -2.54 10.17 13.73
N SER A 81 -2.20 9.07 13.05
CA SER A 81 -2.12 7.72 13.61
C SER A 81 -0.81 7.03 13.23
N MET A 82 -0.59 5.82 13.74
CA MET A 82 0.63 5.05 13.41
C MET A 82 0.66 4.56 11.95
N ASP A 83 -0.46 4.56 11.23
CA ASP A 83 -0.51 4.21 9.81
C ASP A 83 -0.66 5.43 8.87
N TRP A 84 -0.27 6.61 9.34
CA TRP A 84 -0.51 7.89 8.68
C TRP A 84 0.18 8.07 7.32
N PHE A 85 1.31 7.41 7.11
CA PHE A 85 2.16 7.68 5.93
C PHE A 85 1.88 6.77 4.75
N SER A 86 1.69 5.48 5.00
CA SER A 86 1.41 4.51 3.94
C SER A 86 0.60 3.32 4.44
N VAL A 87 -0.14 2.71 3.54
CA VAL A 87 -0.67 1.35 3.71
C VAL A 87 -0.19 0.54 2.51
N CYS A 88 0.69 -0.43 2.74
CA CYS A 88 1.34 -1.20 1.69
C CYS A 88 1.37 -2.71 2.00
N ASP A 89 1.68 -3.51 0.99
CA ASP A 89 1.80 -4.97 1.06
C ASP A 89 0.52 -5.65 1.60
N PRO A 90 -0.61 -5.56 0.88
CA PRO A 90 -1.86 -6.15 1.33
C PRO A 90 -1.78 -7.67 1.35
N ALA A 91 -2.37 -8.30 2.37
CA ALA A 91 -2.62 -9.74 2.42
C ALA A 91 -4.07 -9.98 2.84
N VAL A 92 -4.89 -10.56 1.97
CA VAL A 92 -6.32 -10.67 2.21
C VAL A 92 -6.77 -12.11 2.31
N ILE A 93 -7.48 -12.42 3.40
CA ILE A 93 -8.18 -13.68 3.63
C ILE A 93 -9.64 -13.40 3.99
N LYS A 94 -10.46 -14.45 3.98
CA LYS A 94 -11.85 -14.35 4.42
C LYS A 94 -12.17 -15.45 5.44
N TYR A 95 -12.79 -15.06 6.53
CA TYR A 95 -13.33 -15.98 7.52
C TYR A 95 -14.74 -15.53 7.94
N GLY A 96 -15.68 -16.45 7.82
CA GLY A 96 -17.10 -16.13 8.00
C GLY A 96 -17.55 -15.06 7.01
N ASP A 97 -18.12 -13.99 7.53
CA ASP A 97 -18.61 -12.85 6.71
C ASP A 97 -17.55 -11.76 6.51
N TRP A 98 -16.34 -11.91 7.04
CA TRP A 98 -15.35 -10.85 7.06
C TRP A 98 -14.17 -11.14 6.13
N TYR A 99 -13.81 -10.15 5.33
CA TYR A 99 -12.51 -10.04 4.69
C TYR A 99 -11.56 -9.35 5.68
N TYR A 100 -10.43 -9.98 5.94
CA TYR A 100 -9.36 -9.43 6.77
C TYR A 100 -8.18 -9.06 5.86
N MET A 101 -7.75 -7.82 5.93
CA MET A 101 -6.60 -7.31 5.18
C MET A 101 -5.48 -6.98 6.15
N GLY A 102 -4.44 -7.80 6.14
CA GLY A 102 -3.17 -7.46 6.77
C GLY A 102 -2.40 -6.49 5.90
N TYR A 103 -1.64 -5.60 6.53
CA TYR A 103 -0.87 -4.60 5.79
C TYR A 103 0.33 -4.09 6.56
N THR A 104 1.30 -3.55 5.81
CA THR A 104 2.44 -2.81 6.34
C THR A 104 2.09 -1.34 6.40
N SER A 105 2.52 -0.65 7.43
CA SER A 105 2.55 0.79 7.45
C SER A 105 3.89 1.31 7.91
N THR A 106 4.34 2.33 7.23
CA THR A 106 5.63 2.97 7.45
C THR A 106 5.47 4.20 8.33
N ILE A 107 6.26 4.30 9.36
CA ILE A 107 6.42 5.52 10.16
C ILE A 107 7.84 6.03 10.05
N PHE A 108 8.01 7.36 10.14
CA PHE A 108 9.34 7.95 10.26
C PHE A 108 9.81 7.91 11.69
N ALA A 109 10.94 7.25 11.91
CA ALA A 109 11.68 7.39 13.17
C ALA A 109 12.35 8.77 13.23
N ASN A 110 12.57 9.25 14.44
CA ASN A 110 13.35 10.47 14.69
C ASN A 110 14.73 10.37 13.99
N GLY A 111 15.06 11.37 13.17
CA GLY A 111 16.31 11.40 12.41
C GLY A 111 16.21 10.79 11.00
N GLY A 112 15.03 10.36 10.58
CA GLY A 112 14.75 10.07 9.20
C GLY A 112 14.92 8.64 8.74
N GLY A 113 14.93 7.69 9.63
CA GLY A 113 14.77 6.28 9.31
C GLY A 113 13.31 5.97 8.93
N VAL A 114 13.12 4.90 8.19
CA VAL A 114 11.83 4.31 7.87
C VAL A 114 11.68 3.09 8.76
N CYS A 115 10.61 3.01 9.54
CA CYS A 115 10.29 1.85 10.36
C CYS A 115 8.89 1.37 10.02
N ASN A 116 8.75 0.09 9.82
CA ASN A 116 7.49 -0.54 9.48
C ASN A 116 6.91 -1.30 10.68
N ASN A 117 5.60 -1.37 10.71
CA ASN A 117 4.82 -2.22 11.60
C ASN A 117 3.71 -2.90 10.80
N ALA A 118 3.23 -4.05 11.26
CA ALA A 118 2.14 -4.75 10.60
C ALA A 118 0.80 -4.48 11.30
N PHE A 119 -0.23 -4.25 10.50
CA PHE A 119 -1.57 -3.89 10.92
C PHE A 119 -2.61 -4.82 10.30
N VAL A 120 -3.87 -4.67 10.69
CA VAL A 120 -4.99 -5.35 10.06
C VAL A 120 -6.24 -4.49 10.05
N GLY A 121 -6.98 -4.57 8.96
CA GLY A 121 -8.35 -4.09 8.84
C GLY A 121 -9.31 -5.23 8.50
N ARG A 122 -10.62 -5.02 8.66
CA ARG A 122 -11.66 -5.96 8.20
C ARG A 122 -12.80 -5.26 7.49
N SER A 123 -13.45 -5.95 6.56
CA SER A 123 -14.62 -5.45 5.84
C SER A 123 -15.61 -6.57 5.52
N LYS A 124 -16.88 -6.22 5.36
CA LYS A 124 -17.92 -7.15 4.87
C LYS A 124 -17.86 -7.37 3.36
N THR A 125 -17.17 -6.50 2.64
CA THR A 125 -17.02 -6.59 1.18
C THR A 125 -15.55 -6.52 0.78
N PRO A 126 -15.15 -7.16 -0.34
CA PRO A 126 -13.76 -7.16 -0.77
C PRO A 126 -13.26 -5.76 -1.20
N ASP A 127 -14.16 -4.88 -1.53
CA ASP A 127 -13.93 -3.57 -2.13
C ASP A 127 -14.21 -2.40 -1.20
N GLY A 128 -14.34 -2.65 0.11
CA GLY A 128 -14.35 -1.48 0.94
C GLY A 128 -14.93 -1.52 2.32
N LEU A 129 -14.84 -0.37 2.92
CA LEU A 129 -14.83 0.02 4.32
C LEU A 129 -14.16 -1.02 5.23
N PHE A 130 -12.83 -0.92 5.30
CA PHE A 130 -12.05 -1.72 6.22
C PHE A 130 -11.95 -1.02 7.59
N GLU A 131 -12.68 -1.55 8.57
CA GLU A 131 -12.49 -1.19 9.98
C GLU A 131 -11.07 -1.56 10.42
N ARG A 132 -10.40 -0.69 11.18
CA ARG A 132 -9.05 -0.94 11.71
C ARG A 132 -9.09 -1.64 13.06
N TRP A 133 -8.13 -2.52 13.31
CA TRP A 133 -7.86 -2.98 14.66
C TRP A 133 -7.29 -1.84 15.51
N THR A 134 -7.83 -1.63 16.71
CA THR A 134 -7.49 -0.50 17.60
C THR A 134 -6.81 -0.93 18.90
N GLY A 135 -6.31 -2.16 18.96
CA GLY A 135 -5.72 -2.74 20.18
C GLY A 135 -6.72 -3.36 21.14
N ASN A 136 -7.94 -2.85 21.17
CA ASN A 136 -8.99 -3.34 22.11
C ASN A 136 -10.26 -3.81 21.40
N GLY A 137 -10.30 -3.74 20.08
CA GLY A 137 -11.44 -4.08 19.25
C GLY A 137 -11.28 -3.47 17.87
N TRP A 138 -12.30 -3.59 17.05
CA TRP A 138 -12.33 -3.03 15.71
C TRP A 138 -12.83 -1.59 15.76
N GLY A 139 -12.28 -0.75 14.89
CA GLY A 139 -12.70 0.63 14.77
C GLY A 139 -14.22 0.72 14.60
N GLU A 140 -14.85 1.58 15.38
CA GLU A 140 -16.29 1.72 15.32
C GLU A 140 -16.68 2.50 14.06
N THR A 141 -17.70 2.01 13.36
CA THR A 141 -18.47 2.83 12.45
C THR A 141 -19.59 3.49 13.23
N ARG A 142 -19.71 4.80 13.16
CA ARG A 142 -20.82 5.53 13.77
C ARG A 142 -21.80 5.97 12.71
N GLU A 143 -23.07 5.72 12.98
CA GLU A 143 -24.15 6.32 12.23
C GLU A 143 -24.47 7.69 12.86
N THR A 144 -24.35 8.74 12.06
CA THR A 144 -24.77 10.09 12.46
C THR A 144 -26.28 10.25 12.33
N ALA A 145 -26.83 11.35 12.86
CA ALA A 145 -28.28 11.61 12.84
C ALA A 145 -28.88 11.70 11.41
N ASP A 146 -28.04 11.89 10.40
CA ASP A 146 -28.43 11.90 8.98
C ASP A 146 -28.24 10.54 8.29
N GLY A 147 -27.84 9.50 9.02
CA GLY A 147 -27.62 8.16 8.49
C GLY A 147 -26.24 7.95 7.86
N THR A 148 -25.32 8.90 8.00
CA THR A 148 -23.96 8.77 7.48
C THR A 148 -23.10 7.91 8.41
N LEU A 149 -22.30 7.00 7.83
CA LEU A 149 -21.36 6.19 8.57
C LEU A 149 -19.99 6.85 8.61
N HIS A 150 -19.45 6.99 9.80
CA HIS A 150 -18.08 7.47 10.02
C HIS A 150 -17.22 6.37 10.63
N TRP A 151 -16.02 6.21 10.09
CA TRP A 151 -15.02 5.35 10.69
C TRP A 151 -14.46 6.00 11.96
N MET A 152 -14.29 5.21 12.98
CA MET A 152 -13.81 5.62 14.30
C MET A 152 -12.72 4.68 14.76
N GLY A 153 -11.68 5.23 15.32
CA GLY A 153 -10.65 4.45 15.98
C GLY A 153 -9.23 4.77 15.48
N LYS A 154 -8.26 4.56 16.35
CA LYS A 154 -6.84 4.70 16.06
C LYS A 154 -6.26 3.34 15.71
N PRO A 155 -5.71 3.14 14.52
CA PRO A 155 -5.03 1.89 14.19
C PRO A 155 -3.93 1.55 15.19
N ASP A 156 -3.90 0.29 15.59
CA ASP A 156 -2.87 -0.26 16.46
C ASP A 156 -2.22 -1.47 15.78
N PRO A 157 -0.88 -1.59 15.78
CA PRO A 157 -0.21 -2.71 15.14
C PRO A 157 -0.62 -4.06 15.72
N ILE A 158 -0.75 -5.07 14.85
CA ILE A 158 -0.84 -6.47 15.27
C ILE A 158 0.54 -7.09 15.47
N ILE A 159 1.54 -6.58 14.77
CA ILE A 159 2.96 -6.87 14.99
C ILE A 159 3.66 -5.53 15.16
N TYR A 160 4.08 -5.26 16.37
CA TYR A 160 4.81 -4.05 16.72
C TYR A 160 6.31 -4.32 16.68
N PHE A 161 7.06 -3.45 16.01
CA PHE A 161 8.51 -3.51 16.00
C PHE A 161 9.07 -2.79 17.23
N ASP A 162 9.57 -3.55 18.17
CA ASP A 162 10.02 -3.11 19.50
C ASP A 162 11.55 -2.88 19.61
N GLU A 163 12.26 -2.94 18.48
CA GLU A 163 13.70 -2.70 18.41
C GLU A 163 14.02 -1.27 17.95
N ASP A 164 15.26 -1.00 17.55
CA ASP A 164 15.70 0.30 17.06
C ASP A 164 14.99 0.70 15.76
N TRP A 165 14.20 1.74 15.79
CA TRP A 165 13.41 2.26 14.68
C TRP A 165 14.24 2.83 13.50
N HIS A 166 15.56 2.81 13.58
CA HIS A 166 16.43 3.04 12.44
C HIS A 166 16.57 1.80 11.53
N ASN A 167 15.96 0.70 11.90
CA ASN A 167 15.83 -0.48 11.06
C ASN A 167 14.54 -0.44 10.24
N TRP A 168 14.46 -1.33 9.24
CA TRP A 168 13.28 -1.44 8.38
C TRP A 168 12.02 -1.87 9.16
N GLY A 169 12.17 -2.72 10.17
CA GLY A 169 11.09 -3.07 11.07
C GLY A 169 10.39 -4.39 10.75
N ALA A 170 9.06 -4.39 10.91
CA ALA A 170 8.18 -5.54 10.70
C ALA A 170 7.06 -5.20 9.72
N GLY A 171 6.76 -6.10 8.78
CA GLY A 171 5.70 -5.86 7.79
C GLY A 171 5.55 -6.97 6.77
N GLU A 172 5.00 -6.65 5.61
CA GLU A 172 4.83 -7.59 4.49
C GLU A 172 4.19 -8.90 4.95
N VAL A 173 2.97 -8.76 5.49
CA VAL A 173 2.26 -9.90 6.06
C VAL A 173 1.72 -10.83 4.99
N SER A 174 1.60 -12.11 5.35
CA SER A 174 0.84 -13.11 4.61
C SER A 174 0.02 -13.96 5.59
N PHE A 175 -1.17 -14.34 5.19
CA PHE A 175 -2.13 -15.05 6.03
C PHE A 175 -2.51 -16.39 5.46
N VAL A 176 -2.58 -17.40 6.31
CA VAL A 176 -3.17 -18.71 5.98
C VAL A 176 -4.05 -19.16 7.15
N ILE A 177 -5.27 -19.61 6.88
CA ILE A 177 -6.12 -20.24 7.89
C ILE A 177 -6.08 -21.75 7.69
N LYS A 178 -5.70 -22.49 8.70
CA LYS A 178 -5.77 -23.96 8.70
C LYS A 178 -6.29 -24.46 10.04
N ASP A 179 -7.33 -25.30 9.98
CA ASP A 179 -7.95 -25.89 11.18
C ASP A 179 -8.35 -24.84 12.24
N ASP A 180 -9.00 -23.75 11.79
CA ASP A 180 -9.41 -22.59 12.60
C ASP A 180 -8.26 -21.83 13.27
N LEU A 181 -7.02 -22.12 12.90
CA LEU A 181 -5.85 -21.39 13.33
C LEU A 181 -5.37 -20.47 12.19
N LEU A 182 -5.26 -19.19 12.49
CA LEU A 182 -4.66 -18.20 11.59
C LEU A 182 -3.14 -18.22 11.77
N TYR A 183 -2.41 -18.48 10.70
CA TYR A 183 -0.98 -18.29 10.59
C TYR A 183 -0.73 -16.90 9.99
N ILE A 184 0.12 -16.13 10.67
CA ILE A 184 0.50 -14.77 10.30
C ILE A 184 2.00 -14.78 10.04
N TYR A 185 2.39 -14.73 8.77
CA TYR A 185 3.79 -14.60 8.36
C TYR A 185 4.10 -13.13 8.17
N TYR A 186 5.29 -12.70 8.53
CA TYR A 186 5.71 -11.31 8.37
C TYR A 186 7.23 -11.19 8.27
N SER A 187 7.69 -10.26 7.45
CA SER A 187 9.12 -9.91 7.37
C SER A 187 9.56 -9.20 8.64
N TRP A 188 10.77 -9.51 9.07
CA TRP A 188 11.44 -8.84 10.18
C TRP A 188 12.86 -8.48 9.78
N SER A 189 13.18 -7.19 9.82
CA SER A 189 14.51 -6.70 9.46
C SER A 189 15.04 -5.78 10.54
N SER A 190 16.16 -6.19 11.12
CA SER A 190 16.83 -5.49 12.22
C SER A 190 18.35 -5.71 12.19
N LYS A 191 19.02 -5.39 13.29
CA LYS A 191 20.45 -5.64 13.47
C LYS A 191 20.71 -6.31 14.80
N ARG A 192 21.66 -7.23 14.81
CA ARG A 192 22.20 -7.79 16.05
C ARG A 192 23.02 -6.74 16.80
N SER A 193 23.33 -7.03 18.07
CA SER A 193 24.17 -6.17 18.91
C SER A 193 25.58 -5.90 18.35
N ASP A 194 26.09 -6.77 17.48
CA ASP A 194 27.36 -6.62 16.77
C ASP A 194 27.21 -5.85 15.43
N GLY A 195 26.00 -5.36 15.09
CA GLY A 195 25.71 -4.65 13.87
C GLY A 195 25.38 -5.55 12.67
N THR A 196 25.44 -6.88 12.82
CA THR A 196 25.10 -7.82 11.74
C THR A 196 23.62 -7.70 11.38
N PRO A 197 23.27 -7.48 10.10
CA PRO A 197 21.86 -7.44 9.67
C PRO A 197 21.13 -8.75 9.96
N ILE A 198 19.89 -8.63 10.41
CA ILE A 198 18.92 -9.73 10.50
C ILE A 198 17.87 -9.46 9.44
N SER A 199 17.60 -10.46 8.59
CA SER A 199 16.45 -10.46 7.67
C SER A 199 15.87 -11.85 7.68
N GLU A 200 14.61 -11.94 8.06
CA GLU A 200 13.91 -13.21 8.23
C GLU A 200 12.39 -13.03 8.08
N THR A 201 11.70 -14.12 7.73
CA THR A 201 10.25 -14.19 7.88
C THR A 201 9.96 -14.87 9.22
N ARG A 202 9.19 -14.18 10.05
CA ARG A 202 8.66 -14.71 11.31
C ARG A 202 7.26 -15.22 11.13
N VAL A 203 6.81 -16.04 12.05
CA VAL A 203 5.43 -16.51 12.10
C VAL A 203 4.84 -16.31 13.49
N ALA A 204 3.59 -15.90 13.52
CA ALA A 204 2.73 -15.91 14.69
C ALA A 204 1.45 -16.68 14.36
N THR A 205 0.70 -17.08 15.38
CA THR A 205 -0.60 -17.74 15.21
C THR A 205 -1.66 -17.02 16.03
N ALA A 206 -2.92 -17.08 15.58
CA ALA A 206 -4.05 -16.52 16.30
C ALA A 206 -5.29 -17.43 16.16
N ASP A 207 -6.19 -17.39 17.12
CA ASP A 207 -7.49 -18.07 17.08
C ASP A 207 -8.47 -17.25 16.25
N ILE A 208 -8.63 -17.59 14.96
CA ILE A 208 -9.50 -16.85 14.03
C ILE A 208 -10.99 -16.95 14.37
N THR A 209 -11.39 -17.93 15.20
CA THR A 209 -12.78 -18.07 15.64
C THR A 209 -13.18 -16.98 16.65
N ASN A 210 -12.19 -16.35 17.29
CA ASN A 210 -12.41 -15.19 18.14
C ASN A 210 -12.65 -13.95 17.29
N GLU A 211 -13.73 -13.24 17.48
CA GLU A 211 -14.02 -12.00 16.75
C GLU A 211 -12.89 -10.97 16.88
N ASN A 212 -12.24 -10.91 18.03
CA ASN A 212 -11.08 -10.07 18.31
C ASN A 212 -9.77 -10.87 18.25
N TRP A 213 -9.62 -11.72 17.24
CA TRP A 213 -8.45 -12.60 17.07
C TRP A 213 -7.09 -11.88 17.17
N PRO A 214 -6.93 -10.59 16.82
CA PRO A 214 -5.64 -9.92 17.00
C PRO A 214 -5.16 -9.90 18.45
N ALA A 215 -6.08 -9.92 19.42
CA ALA A 215 -5.73 -10.03 20.84
C ALA A 215 -5.23 -11.44 21.25
N THR A 216 -5.36 -12.44 20.38
CA THR A 216 -4.93 -13.82 20.64
C THR A 216 -3.59 -14.18 20.01
N ILE A 217 -2.95 -13.22 19.33
CA ILE A 217 -1.71 -13.44 18.59
C ILE A 217 -0.61 -13.98 19.50
N THR A 218 -0.02 -15.08 19.09
CA THR A 218 1.09 -15.75 19.78
C THR A 218 2.28 -15.89 18.83
N PRO A 219 3.40 -15.19 19.07
CA PRO A 219 4.62 -15.36 18.29
C PRO A 219 5.15 -16.79 18.35
N ARG A 220 5.62 -17.31 17.21
CA ARG A 220 6.19 -18.66 17.08
C ARG A 220 7.68 -18.63 16.67
N GLY A 221 8.20 -17.44 16.38
CA GLY A 221 9.60 -17.22 16.03
C GLY A 221 9.87 -17.25 14.54
N THR A 222 11.11 -17.48 14.15
CA THR A 222 11.57 -17.45 12.76
C THR A 222 11.03 -18.65 11.98
N ALA A 223 10.35 -18.40 10.88
CA ALA A 223 9.88 -19.40 9.93
C ALA A 223 10.89 -19.64 8.80
N ILE A 224 11.43 -18.55 8.22
CA ILE A 224 12.39 -18.59 7.12
C ILE A 224 13.51 -17.63 7.42
N VAL A 225 14.78 -18.09 7.29
CA VAL A 225 15.96 -17.23 7.33
C VAL A 225 16.29 -16.81 5.91
N HIS A 226 16.34 -15.50 5.65
CA HIS A 226 16.65 -14.99 4.32
C HIS A 226 18.16 -15.11 4.05
N PRO A 227 18.58 -15.78 2.98
CA PRO A 227 19.97 -15.87 2.63
C PRO A 227 20.47 -14.54 2.08
N GLY A 228 21.33 -13.87 2.84
CA GLY A 228 22.08 -12.71 2.33
C GLY A 228 21.28 -11.43 2.05
N GLY A 229 20.01 -11.33 2.48
CA GLY A 229 19.19 -10.13 2.30
C GLY A 229 18.74 -9.85 0.87
N ALA A 230 18.81 -10.82 -0.02
CA ALA A 230 18.41 -10.70 -1.43
C ALA A 230 16.94 -11.08 -1.67
N ASN A 231 16.30 -11.74 -0.72
CA ASN A 231 14.89 -12.09 -0.76
C ASN A 231 14.00 -10.91 -0.38
N ASP A 232 12.80 -10.94 -0.93
CA ASP A 232 11.70 -10.08 -0.54
C ASP A 232 10.80 -10.78 0.50
N SER A 233 9.58 -10.27 0.70
CA SER A 233 8.54 -10.93 1.48
C SER A 233 8.19 -12.31 0.91
N TYR A 234 7.68 -13.17 1.79
CA TYR A 234 7.13 -14.45 1.40
C TYR A 234 5.61 -14.42 1.50
N ASP A 235 4.93 -14.74 0.40
CA ASP A 235 3.51 -15.06 0.42
C ASP A 235 3.32 -16.56 0.55
N VAL A 236 2.41 -16.97 1.45
CA VAL A 236 2.28 -18.37 1.88
C VAL A 236 0.87 -18.88 1.60
N VAL A 237 0.77 -20.04 0.99
CA VAL A 237 -0.50 -20.79 0.79
C VAL A 237 -0.40 -22.18 1.41
N TYR A 238 -1.56 -22.78 1.67
CA TYR A 238 -1.64 -24.20 2.01
C TYR A 238 -2.03 -25.03 0.79
N CYS A 239 -1.15 -25.93 0.37
CA CYS A 239 -1.40 -26.85 -0.75
C CYS A 239 -2.09 -28.12 -0.23
N GLU A 240 -3.37 -28.28 -0.55
CA GLU A 240 -4.19 -29.42 -0.08
C GLU A 240 -3.68 -30.75 -0.63
N ASP A 241 -3.29 -30.82 -1.91
CA ASP A 241 -2.83 -32.05 -2.55
C ASP A 241 -1.55 -32.61 -1.94
N LEU A 242 -0.67 -31.74 -1.44
CA LEU A 242 0.58 -32.13 -0.82
C LEU A 242 0.54 -32.11 0.71
N ASN A 243 -0.56 -31.59 1.28
CA ASN A 243 -0.72 -31.37 2.73
C ASN A 243 0.48 -30.58 3.30
N LYS A 244 0.84 -29.46 2.64
CA LYS A 244 2.00 -28.62 2.99
C LYS A 244 1.69 -27.14 2.89
N PHE A 245 2.35 -26.36 3.71
CA PHE A 245 2.49 -24.92 3.51
C PHE A 245 3.56 -24.68 2.44
N VAL A 246 3.27 -23.78 1.51
CA VAL A 246 4.18 -23.39 0.42
C VAL A 246 4.35 -21.87 0.46
N ALA A 247 5.58 -21.42 0.54
CA ALA A 247 5.93 -20.01 0.59
C ALA A 247 6.70 -19.61 -0.67
N LEU A 248 6.27 -18.51 -1.32
CA LEU A 248 6.91 -17.93 -2.48
C LEU A 248 7.48 -16.55 -2.15
N SER A 249 8.63 -16.24 -2.71
CA SER A 249 9.27 -14.93 -2.62
C SER A 249 9.99 -14.59 -3.92
N THR A 250 10.12 -13.31 -4.22
CA THR A 250 11.10 -12.84 -5.20
C THR A 250 12.49 -12.88 -4.58
N ASP A 251 13.43 -13.51 -5.25
CA ASP A 251 14.83 -13.57 -4.84
C ASP A 251 15.70 -12.85 -5.87
N LEU A 252 16.88 -12.40 -5.46
CA LEU A 252 17.72 -11.49 -6.24
C LEU A 252 16.90 -10.28 -6.73
N ARG A 253 16.05 -9.77 -5.84
CA ARG A 253 15.14 -8.67 -6.13
C ARG A 253 15.88 -7.46 -6.67
N PHE A 254 15.20 -6.63 -7.46
CA PHE A 254 15.76 -5.44 -8.12
C PHE A 254 16.96 -5.71 -9.00
N SER A 255 17.09 -6.91 -9.54
CA SER A 255 18.17 -7.25 -10.46
C SER A 255 17.65 -7.89 -11.75
N GLU A 256 18.49 -7.87 -12.79
CA GLU A 256 18.20 -8.58 -14.04
C GLU A 256 18.11 -10.11 -13.84
N ASN A 257 18.61 -10.59 -12.71
CA ASN A 257 18.64 -12.00 -12.35
C ASN A 257 17.54 -12.41 -11.38
N SER A 258 16.55 -11.56 -11.14
CA SER A 258 15.41 -11.90 -10.29
C SER A 258 14.81 -13.26 -10.62
N LEU A 259 14.43 -14.00 -9.59
CA LEU A 259 13.82 -15.32 -9.68
C LEU A 259 12.76 -15.48 -8.59
N LEU A 260 11.98 -16.56 -8.63
CA LEU A 260 11.06 -16.93 -7.57
C LEU A 260 11.67 -18.06 -6.75
N ALA A 261 11.73 -17.87 -5.44
CA ALA A 261 12.12 -18.89 -4.48
C ALA A 261 10.89 -19.58 -3.91
N VAL A 262 10.95 -20.90 -3.75
CA VAL A 262 9.89 -21.72 -3.18
C VAL A 262 10.40 -22.42 -1.95
N CYS A 263 9.70 -22.22 -0.83
CA CYS A 263 9.97 -22.92 0.43
C CYS A 263 8.75 -23.73 0.84
N GLU A 264 8.94 -24.79 1.61
CA GLU A 264 7.89 -25.67 2.12
C GLU A 264 7.99 -25.89 3.62
N SER A 265 6.84 -26.19 4.21
CA SER A 265 6.72 -26.60 5.62
C SER A 265 5.57 -27.60 5.79
N ASP A 266 5.77 -28.60 6.64
CA ASP A 266 4.71 -29.54 7.03
C ASP A 266 3.84 -28.98 8.16
N ASP A 267 4.38 -28.07 8.98
CA ASP A 267 3.71 -27.53 10.16
C ASP A 267 3.36 -26.02 10.08
N GLY A 268 3.82 -25.35 9.02
CA GLY A 268 3.67 -23.90 8.85
C GLY A 268 4.57 -23.06 9.75
N LEU A 269 5.45 -23.68 10.55
CA LEU A 269 6.30 -22.97 11.51
C LEU A 269 7.78 -22.91 11.10
N ARG A 270 8.24 -23.88 10.30
CA ARG A 270 9.63 -23.94 9.81
C ARG A 270 9.60 -24.37 8.36
N PHE A 271 10.24 -23.57 7.52
CA PHE A 271 10.29 -23.80 6.09
C PHE A 271 11.70 -24.16 5.63
N THR A 272 11.75 -24.97 4.59
CA THR A 272 12.96 -25.31 3.86
C THR A 272 12.80 -24.91 2.41
N ARG A 273 13.82 -24.27 1.82
CA ARG A 273 13.82 -23.94 0.40
C ARG A 273 13.95 -25.24 -0.41
N VAL A 274 13.04 -25.47 -1.32
CA VAL A 274 12.95 -26.71 -2.11
C VAL A 274 13.04 -26.46 -3.61
N ASN A 275 12.77 -25.24 -4.06
CA ASN A 275 12.78 -24.93 -5.47
C ASN A 275 13.14 -23.45 -5.70
N GLN A 276 13.52 -23.14 -6.94
CA GLN A 276 13.60 -21.77 -7.45
C GLN A 276 13.29 -21.76 -8.94
N ILE A 277 12.70 -20.70 -9.42
CA ILE A 277 12.26 -20.58 -10.80
C ILE A 277 12.73 -19.25 -11.36
N LYS A 278 13.40 -19.33 -12.50
CA LYS A 278 13.77 -18.18 -13.29
C LYS A 278 13.10 -18.17 -14.65
N ALA A 279 12.79 -19.35 -15.20
CA ALA A 279 12.10 -19.46 -16.48
C ALA A 279 10.79 -18.67 -16.47
N ASN A 280 10.62 -17.79 -17.46
CA ASN A 280 9.45 -16.93 -17.63
C ASN A 280 9.24 -15.86 -16.54
N VAL A 281 10.12 -15.78 -15.56
CA VAL A 281 10.10 -14.71 -14.53
C VAL A 281 10.67 -13.43 -15.11
N GLY A 282 10.04 -12.30 -14.82
CA GLY A 282 10.49 -10.97 -15.18
C GLY A 282 11.84 -10.62 -14.53
N TRP A 283 12.28 -9.41 -14.76
CA TRP A 283 13.49 -8.83 -14.18
C TRP A 283 13.11 -7.70 -13.22
N MET A 284 14.02 -7.30 -12.34
CA MET A 284 13.76 -6.25 -11.34
C MET A 284 12.47 -6.51 -10.55
N CYS A 285 12.26 -7.77 -10.15
CA CYS A 285 11.06 -8.17 -9.44
C CYS A 285 11.06 -7.67 -7.99
N HIS A 286 9.84 -7.43 -7.50
CA HIS A 286 9.58 -6.97 -6.15
C HIS A 286 8.21 -7.47 -5.70
N ASN A 287 8.09 -7.92 -4.48
CA ASN A 287 6.91 -8.50 -3.86
C ASN A 287 6.11 -9.43 -4.79
N CYS A 288 5.86 -10.62 -4.39
CA CYS A 288 4.98 -11.52 -5.12
C CYS A 288 3.77 -11.92 -4.28
N GLY A 289 2.67 -12.27 -4.95
CA GLY A 289 1.48 -12.84 -4.36
C GLY A 289 1.04 -14.06 -5.16
N ILE A 290 0.73 -15.13 -4.46
CA ILE A 290 0.16 -16.36 -5.01
C ILE A 290 -1.32 -16.42 -4.66
N SER A 291 -2.17 -16.74 -5.62
CA SER A 291 -3.60 -16.82 -5.37
C SER A 291 -3.94 -18.00 -4.47
N GLY A 292 -4.94 -17.82 -3.64
CA GLY A 292 -5.58 -18.86 -2.86
C GLY A 292 -7.11 -18.69 -2.84
N ASP A 293 -7.79 -19.64 -2.23
CA ASP A 293 -9.21 -19.49 -1.88
C ASP A 293 -9.38 -18.50 -0.70
N ALA A 294 -10.56 -18.44 -0.11
CA ALA A 294 -10.89 -17.59 1.03
C ALA A 294 -9.96 -17.77 2.24
N GLN A 295 -9.38 -18.95 2.43
CA GLN A 295 -8.47 -19.30 3.52
C GLN A 295 -7.00 -19.36 3.09
N HIS A 296 -6.73 -18.97 1.85
CA HIS A 296 -5.44 -19.03 1.20
C HIS A 296 -4.93 -20.46 0.97
N HIS A 297 -5.85 -21.35 0.56
CA HIS A 297 -5.55 -22.71 0.13
C HIS A 297 -5.53 -22.83 -1.38
N ILE A 298 -4.78 -23.80 -1.88
CA ILE A 298 -4.68 -24.15 -3.29
C ILE A 298 -4.78 -25.68 -3.48
N LYS A 299 -5.31 -26.07 -4.62
CA LYS A 299 -5.29 -27.45 -5.10
C LYS A 299 -5.26 -27.53 -6.62
N GLN A 300 -4.92 -28.70 -7.14
CA GLN A 300 -4.96 -28.93 -8.58
C GLN A 300 -6.39 -28.76 -9.13
N GLY A 301 -6.48 -28.04 -10.25
CA GLY A 301 -7.75 -27.74 -10.91
C GLY A 301 -8.40 -26.43 -10.50
N ASP A 302 -7.85 -25.73 -9.49
CA ASP A 302 -8.25 -24.37 -9.17
C ASP A 302 -7.75 -23.38 -10.24
N THR A 303 -8.28 -22.16 -10.20
CA THR A 303 -7.66 -21.02 -10.89
C THR A 303 -6.42 -20.61 -10.12
N LEU A 304 -5.25 -20.93 -10.66
CA LEU A 304 -3.96 -20.70 -10.02
C LEU A 304 -3.27 -19.51 -10.68
N LEU A 305 -3.18 -18.42 -9.96
CA LEU A 305 -2.59 -17.15 -10.39
C LEU A 305 -1.41 -16.79 -9.51
N LEU A 306 -0.38 -16.23 -10.12
CA LEU A 306 0.77 -15.67 -9.44
C LEU A 306 1.06 -14.30 -10.01
N ALA A 307 1.26 -13.32 -9.16
CA ALA A 307 1.63 -11.99 -9.61
C ALA A 307 2.85 -11.47 -8.83
N TYR A 308 3.59 -10.56 -9.45
CA TYR A 308 4.67 -9.81 -8.82
C TYR A 308 4.83 -8.45 -9.48
N ALA A 309 5.34 -7.50 -8.72
CA ALA A 309 5.77 -6.23 -9.27
C ALA A 309 7.09 -6.40 -10.00
N TYR A 310 7.29 -5.69 -11.11
CA TYR A 310 8.54 -5.64 -11.83
C TYR A 310 8.71 -4.28 -12.51
N GLY A 311 9.93 -3.86 -12.67
CA GLY A 311 10.22 -2.59 -13.32
C GLY A 311 11.62 -2.10 -12.97
N ASN A 312 12.10 -1.13 -13.73
CA ASN A 312 13.46 -0.67 -13.69
C ASN A 312 13.69 0.51 -12.75
N GLN A 313 12.67 0.96 -12.04
CA GLN A 313 12.77 2.12 -11.18
C GLN A 313 11.77 2.03 -10.02
N TRP A 314 12.19 2.44 -8.84
CA TRP A 314 11.30 2.58 -7.70
C TRP A 314 10.17 3.57 -8.02
N GLY A 315 8.94 3.18 -7.74
CA GLY A 315 7.77 3.97 -8.13
C GLY A 315 7.35 3.86 -9.60
N CYS A 316 7.95 2.97 -10.38
CA CYS A 316 7.62 2.71 -11.79
C CYS A 316 7.32 1.24 -12.07
N TRP A 317 6.84 0.50 -11.08
CA TRP A 317 6.54 -0.91 -11.25
C TRP A 317 5.22 -1.16 -11.97
N SER A 318 5.25 -2.14 -12.88
CA SER A 318 4.08 -2.84 -13.35
C SER A 318 3.80 -4.05 -12.47
N THR A 319 2.61 -4.61 -12.58
CA THR A 319 2.29 -5.91 -12.00
C THR A 319 2.11 -6.93 -13.11
N ARG A 320 2.98 -7.95 -13.12
CA ARG A 320 2.92 -9.11 -14.01
C ARG A 320 2.07 -10.20 -13.35
N LEU A 321 1.16 -10.79 -14.14
CA LEU A 321 0.30 -11.91 -13.74
C LEU A 321 0.60 -13.12 -14.61
N HIS A 322 0.76 -14.26 -13.98
CA HIS A 322 0.89 -15.57 -14.61
C HIS A 322 -0.27 -16.47 -14.23
N ASP A 323 -0.76 -17.25 -15.19
CA ASP A 323 -1.37 -18.52 -14.86
C ASP A 323 -0.24 -19.50 -14.51
N TYR A 324 -0.38 -20.29 -13.47
CA TYR A 324 0.63 -21.28 -13.12
C TYR A 324 0.02 -22.65 -12.90
N THR A 325 0.86 -23.66 -12.93
CA THR A 325 0.53 -25.01 -12.50
C THR A 325 1.59 -25.52 -11.54
N PHE A 326 1.28 -26.58 -10.82
CA PHE A 326 2.29 -27.25 -9.99
C PHE A 326 2.20 -28.77 -10.14
N THR A 327 3.31 -29.44 -9.85
CA THR A 327 3.40 -30.90 -9.76
C THR A 327 4.17 -31.27 -8.50
N ALA A 328 4.01 -32.52 -8.08
CA ALA A 328 4.87 -33.11 -7.07
C ALA A 328 6.24 -33.49 -7.65
N MET A 329 7.31 -33.23 -6.89
CA MET A 329 8.65 -33.77 -7.16
C MET A 329 8.96 -34.87 -6.13
N ASP A 330 9.33 -36.06 -6.60
CA ASP A 330 9.66 -37.21 -5.74
C ASP A 330 11.18 -37.29 -5.44
N GLU A 331 11.83 -36.15 -5.24
CA GLU A 331 13.26 -36.09 -4.91
C GLU A 331 13.44 -35.89 -3.41
N ASP A 332 14.23 -36.79 -2.78
CA ASP A 332 14.57 -36.69 -1.35
C ASP A 332 15.56 -35.55 -1.05
N PHE A 333 16.12 -34.96 -2.06
CA PHE A 333 17.11 -33.89 -1.97
C PHE A 333 16.90 -32.89 -3.10
N TYR A 334 16.82 -31.62 -2.72
CA TYR A 334 16.75 -30.52 -3.65
C TYR A 334 18.15 -30.00 -3.96
N ASP A 335 18.55 -30.06 -5.23
CA ASP A 335 19.82 -29.53 -5.73
C ASP A 335 19.56 -28.28 -6.58
N GLU A 336 20.02 -27.12 -6.11
CA GLU A 336 19.89 -25.86 -6.85
C GLU A 336 20.51 -25.89 -8.26
N SER A 337 21.49 -26.80 -8.50
CA SER A 337 22.09 -26.98 -9.81
C SER A 337 21.11 -27.46 -10.87
N HIS A 338 20.07 -28.19 -10.48
CA HIS A 338 19.01 -28.66 -11.40
C HIS A 338 18.14 -27.53 -11.98
N LEU A 339 18.13 -26.37 -11.36
CA LEU A 339 17.34 -25.22 -11.80
C LEU A 339 18.16 -24.23 -12.65
N SER A 340 19.48 -24.30 -12.59
CA SER A 340 20.38 -23.39 -13.30
C SER A 340 20.30 -23.50 -14.83
N ASN A 341 19.72 -24.57 -15.34
CA ASN A 341 19.68 -24.89 -16.78
C ASN A 341 18.33 -24.59 -17.47
N GLN A 342 17.40 -23.98 -16.79
CA GLN A 342 16.17 -23.59 -17.45
C GLN A 342 16.43 -22.37 -18.34
N HIS A 343 16.15 -22.50 -19.63
CA HIS A 343 16.27 -21.40 -20.60
C HIS A 343 15.29 -20.29 -20.25
N HIS A 344 15.78 -19.08 -20.19
CA HIS A 344 15.02 -17.92 -19.81
C HIS A 344 14.97 -16.91 -20.94
N GLU A 345 13.80 -16.58 -21.39
CA GLU A 345 13.61 -15.25 -21.96
C GLU A 345 13.50 -14.26 -20.79
N ILE A 346 14.59 -13.58 -20.51
CA ILE A 346 14.57 -12.44 -19.63
C ILE A 346 13.84 -11.35 -20.39
N ILE A 347 12.72 -10.89 -19.83
CA ILE A 347 12.10 -9.65 -20.30
C ILE A 347 13.16 -8.55 -20.11
N LYS A 348 13.60 -7.97 -21.22
CA LYS A 348 14.71 -7.01 -21.17
C LYS A 348 14.33 -5.78 -20.37
N SER A 349 15.24 -5.39 -19.50
CA SER A 349 15.23 -4.10 -18.83
C SER A 349 15.15 -2.97 -19.86
N PRO A 350 14.31 -1.96 -19.68
CA PRO A 350 14.48 -0.68 -20.35
C PRO A 350 15.89 -0.13 -20.10
N ASP A 351 16.37 0.70 -21.02
CA ASP A 351 17.70 1.30 -20.91
C ASP A 351 17.83 2.05 -19.58
N PRO A 352 18.88 1.81 -18.77
CA PRO A 352 19.18 2.60 -17.57
C PRO A 352 19.17 4.12 -17.78
N ALA A 353 19.43 4.59 -19.01
CA ALA A 353 19.31 6.00 -19.36
C ALA A 353 17.86 6.53 -19.31
N GLU A 354 16.87 5.63 -19.25
CA GLU A 354 15.46 5.98 -19.08
C GLU A 354 15.04 6.06 -17.59
N TYR A 355 15.93 5.74 -16.66
CA TYR A 355 15.69 5.86 -15.23
C TYR A 355 15.45 7.30 -14.83
N LYS A 356 14.23 7.61 -14.50
CA LYS A 356 13.87 8.95 -14.08
C LYS A 356 14.03 9.10 -12.56
N THR A 357 14.66 10.17 -12.18
CA THR A 357 14.63 10.67 -10.82
C THR A 357 13.25 11.25 -10.56
N THR A 358 12.68 11.01 -9.40
CA THR A 358 11.40 11.59 -9.00
C THR A 358 11.55 12.40 -7.72
N LEU A 359 10.69 13.41 -7.56
CA LEU A 359 10.52 14.12 -6.29
C LEU A 359 9.41 13.46 -5.49
N VAL A 360 9.66 13.33 -4.21
CA VAL A 360 8.72 12.74 -3.25
C VAL A 360 8.59 13.67 -2.08
N TYR A 361 7.34 13.99 -1.74
CA TYR A 361 7.03 14.64 -0.48
C TYR A 361 6.92 13.57 0.61
N LEU A 362 7.68 13.73 1.68
CA LEU A 362 7.69 12.82 2.83
C LEU A 362 7.07 13.48 4.07
N GLY A 363 6.02 14.23 3.88
CA GLY A 363 5.28 14.88 4.96
C GLY A 363 4.14 14.00 5.49
N ASP A 364 3.49 14.56 6.47
CA ASP A 364 2.33 14.00 7.13
C ASP A 364 1.13 14.08 6.19
N HIS A 365 0.62 12.98 5.65
CA HIS A 365 -0.53 12.95 4.75
C HIS A 365 -0.46 13.92 3.60
N HIS A 366 0.39 14.00 2.67
CA HIS A 366 0.46 15.10 1.70
C HIS A 366 0.24 16.51 2.30
N LEU A 367 0.21 16.63 3.61
CA LEU A 367 -0.11 17.83 4.35
C LEU A 367 1.06 18.25 5.24
N LEU A 368 1.59 19.46 5.00
CA LEU A 368 2.52 20.10 5.91
C LEU A 368 1.75 21.06 6.83
N ARG A 369 1.65 20.73 8.09
CA ARG A 369 1.02 21.58 9.09
C ARG A 369 2.04 22.53 9.69
N VAL A 370 1.78 23.82 9.60
CA VAL A 370 2.66 24.88 10.12
C VAL A 370 1.85 25.75 11.06
N LYS A 371 2.39 26.00 12.25
CA LYS A 371 1.78 26.98 13.15
C LYS A 371 2.08 28.38 12.67
N LYS A 372 1.10 29.26 12.76
CA LYS A 372 1.25 30.67 12.37
C LYS A 372 2.39 31.33 13.13
N GLY A 373 3.25 32.05 12.44
CA GLY A 373 4.46 32.69 12.99
C GLY A 373 5.66 31.75 13.12
N GLU A 374 5.50 30.45 12.85
CA GLU A 374 6.57 29.46 12.87
C GLU A 374 6.93 28.98 11.46
N SER A 375 7.92 28.10 11.36
CA SER A 375 8.31 27.51 10.08
C SER A 375 8.64 26.05 10.21
N LYS A 376 8.35 25.28 9.15
CA LYS A 376 8.76 23.88 9.03
C LYS A 376 9.50 23.63 7.72
N ILE A 377 10.44 22.67 7.74
CA ILE A 377 11.10 22.19 6.53
C ILE A 377 10.04 21.54 5.66
N ILE A 378 10.05 21.84 4.36
CA ILE A 378 9.24 21.15 3.37
C ILE A 378 9.97 19.84 3.07
N PRO A 379 9.45 18.67 3.46
CA PRO A 379 10.18 17.41 3.43
C PRO A 379 10.16 16.79 2.03
N ILE A 380 10.85 17.42 1.08
CA ILE A 380 11.01 16.91 -0.29
C ILE A 380 12.25 16.02 -0.36
N THR A 381 12.12 14.91 -1.06
CA THR A 381 13.18 13.95 -1.31
C THR A 381 13.31 13.70 -2.81
N ILE A 382 14.52 13.54 -3.29
CA ILE A 382 14.77 12.95 -4.61
C ILE A 382 15.00 11.46 -4.41
N GLY A 383 14.22 10.64 -5.10
CA GLY A 383 14.40 9.21 -5.14
C GLY A 383 14.82 8.74 -6.54
N ASN A 384 15.64 7.73 -6.60
CA ASN A 384 15.92 6.96 -7.79
C ASN A 384 15.71 5.46 -7.52
N ILE A 385 15.84 4.65 -8.55
CA ILE A 385 15.66 3.20 -8.48
C ILE A 385 16.56 2.49 -7.44
N ALA A 386 17.71 3.08 -7.12
CA ALA A 386 18.66 2.48 -6.18
C ALA A 386 18.32 2.78 -4.71
N TYR A 387 17.14 3.36 -4.43
CA TYR A 387 16.76 3.88 -3.12
C TYR A 387 17.70 4.96 -2.56
N ASP A 388 18.50 5.58 -3.42
CA ASP A 388 19.28 6.74 -3.04
C ASP A 388 18.33 7.92 -2.83
N MET A 389 17.87 8.06 -1.60
CA MET A 389 16.99 9.15 -1.20
C MET A 389 17.82 10.27 -0.61
N ILE A 390 17.88 11.39 -1.30
CA ILE A 390 18.52 12.61 -0.82
C ILE A 390 17.43 13.50 -0.21
N ARG A 391 17.46 13.64 1.09
CA ARG A 391 16.58 14.58 1.80
C ARG A 391 17.01 16.01 1.56
N THR A 392 16.04 16.90 1.40
CA THR A 392 16.28 18.32 1.18
C THR A 392 17.35 18.50 0.07
N PRO A 393 17.05 18.10 -1.16
CA PRO A 393 18.06 18.03 -2.22
C PRO A 393 18.60 19.40 -2.65
N GLY A 394 18.04 20.50 -2.15
CA GLY A 394 18.36 21.87 -2.60
C GLY A 394 17.96 22.13 -4.06
N ASN A 395 18.00 23.36 -4.49
CA ASN A 395 17.63 23.79 -5.85
C ASN A 395 16.23 23.35 -6.29
N ILE A 396 15.28 23.28 -5.34
CA ILE A 396 13.87 23.04 -5.63
C ILE A 396 13.22 24.37 -5.98
N THR A 397 12.45 24.38 -7.05
CA THR A 397 11.57 25.50 -7.40
C THR A 397 10.20 25.25 -6.81
N TYR A 398 9.70 26.20 -6.06
CA TYR A 398 8.38 26.16 -5.46
C TYR A 398 7.44 27.13 -6.16
N SER A 399 6.25 26.68 -6.50
CA SER A 399 5.24 27.47 -7.21
C SER A 399 3.83 27.11 -6.78
N ASN A 400 2.83 27.81 -7.32
CA ASN A 400 1.39 27.57 -7.10
C ASN A 400 0.91 27.70 -5.64
N TYR A 401 1.62 28.44 -4.80
CA TYR A 401 1.19 28.70 -3.44
C TYR A 401 0.70 30.15 -3.28
N ASP A 402 -0.10 30.38 -2.26
CA ASP A 402 -0.57 31.73 -1.89
C ASP A 402 0.45 32.43 -0.97
N PRO A 403 1.13 33.49 -1.46
CA PRO A 403 2.14 34.19 -0.67
C PRO A 403 1.56 35.00 0.51
N SER A 404 0.26 35.13 0.62
CA SER A 404 -0.40 35.71 1.80
C SER A 404 -0.55 34.71 2.96
N ILE A 405 -0.49 33.41 2.66
CA ILE A 405 -0.63 32.33 3.63
C ILE A 405 0.74 31.84 4.09
N ILE A 406 1.68 31.64 3.17
CA ILE A 406 3.03 31.20 3.47
C ILE A 406 4.09 32.02 2.71
N GLU A 407 5.28 32.06 3.29
CA GLU A 407 6.52 32.46 2.62
C GLU A 407 7.44 31.24 2.58
N ILE A 408 8.13 31.01 1.45
CA ILE A 408 9.11 29.94 1.33
C ILE A 408 10.51 30.54 1.26
N ARG A 409 11.37 30.08 2.18
CA ARG A 409 12.79 30.42 2.23
C ARG A 409 13.60 29.22 2.68
N ASP A 410 14.69 28.92 2.00
CA ASP A 410 15.63 27.85 2.35
C ASP A 410 14.93 26.50 2.59
N ASP A 411 14.07 26.10 1.65
CA ASP A 411 13.24 24.88 1.71
C ASP A 411 12.34 24.77 2.95
N ARG A 412 11.98 25.92 3.54
CA ARG A 412 11.07 26.01 4.68
C ARG A 412 9.84 26.84 4.33
N ALA A 413 8.69 26.36 4.77
CA ALA A 413 7.45 27.12 4.74
C ALA A 413 7.27 27.88 6.06
N TYR A 414 7.07 29.18 5.96
CA TYR A 414 6.78 30.09 7.08
C TYR A 414 5.30 30.42 7.06
N GLY A 415 4.56 30.10 8.12
CA GLY A 415 3.13 30.39 8.24
C GLY A 415 2.88 31.87 8.50
N LEU A 416 2.26 32.59 7.57
CA LEU A 416 1.98 34.03 7.67
C LEU A 416 0.56 34.29 8.18
N SER A 417 -0.43 33.59 7.66
CA SER A 417 -1.82 33.71 8.06
C SER A 417 -2.51 32.34 8.05
N GLU A 418 -3.56 32.22 8.86
CA GLU A 418 -4.38 30.99 8.85
C GLU A 418 -4.97 30.73 7.48
N GLY A 419 -4.97 29.46 7.10
CA GLY A 419 -5.49 29.00 5.84
C GLY A 419 -4.70 27.82 5.31
N TYR A 420 -4.98 27.47 4.07
CA TYR A 420 -4.25 26.44 3.36
C TYR A 420 -3.84 26.96 1.98
N THR A 421 -2.77 26.40 1.46
CA THR A 421 -2.29 26.69 0.12
C THR A 421 -1.69 25.46 -0.51
N TYR A 422 -1.96 25.32 -1.79
CA TYR A 422 -1.36 24.28 -2.60
C TYR A 422 0.06 24.67 -2.98
N LEU A 423 0.98 23.71 -2.96
CA LEU A 423 2.38 23.92 -3.32
C LEU A 423 2.80 22.91 -4.39
N LEU A 424 3.41 23.39 -5.45
CA LEU A 424 4.12 22.58 -6.43
C LEU A 424 5.62 22.74 -6.22
N ALA A 425 6.32 21.63 -6.00
CA ALA A 425 7.77 21.55 -5.93
C ALA A 425 8.32 20.91 -7.19
N GLU A 426 9.30 21.54 -7.83
CA GLU A 426 9.86 21.09 -9.10
C GLU A 426 11.39 21.11 -9.07
N ARG A 427 12.01 20.08 -9.67
CA ARG A 427 13.45 20.01 -9.92
C ARG A 427 13.75 19.03 -11.03
N ASP A 428 14.65 19.42 -11.95
CA ASP A 428 15.18 18.55 -13.02
C ASP A 428 14.09 17.83 -13.84
N GLY A 429 12.96 18.51 -14.07
CA GLY A 429 11.83 17.97 -14.80
C GLY A 429 10.94 17.01 -13.99
N CYS A 430 11.21 16.86 -12.70
CA CYS A 430 10.36 16.13 -11.75
C CYS A 430 9.53 17.11 -10.93
N ALA A 431 8.33 16.68 -10.53
CA ALA A 431 7.45 17.50 -9.71
C ALA A 431 6.74 16.65 -8.65
N CYS A 432 6.43 17.25 -7.52
CA CYS A 432 5.45 16.73 -6.56
C CYS A 432 4.59 17.87 -6.01
N GLU A 433 3.40 17.51 -5.60
CA GLU A 433 2.43 18.44 -5.07
C GLU A 433 2.20 18.15 -3.59
N CYS A 434 2.05 19.18 -2.78
CA CYS A 434 1.65 19.06 -1.39
C CYS A 434 0.73 20.20 -0.98
N LEU A 435 0.00 19.98 0.12
CA LEU A 435 -0.80 21.00 0.75
C LEU A 435 -0.06 21.53 1.99
N ILE A 436 -0.08 22.85 2.19
CA ILE A 436 0.39 23.47 3.42
C ILE A 436 -0.80 24.07 4.14
N PHE A 437 -0.99 23.67 5.38
CA PHE A 437 -2.04 24.18 6.26
C PHE A 437 -1.41 24.98 7.40
N VAL A 438 -1.83 26.23 7.54
CA VAL A 438 -1.39 27.13 8.60
C VAL A 438 -2.52 27.34 9.59
N SER A 439 -2.25 27.10 10.87
CA SER A 439 -3.20 27.28 11.97
C SER A 439 -2.61 28.09 13.11
N GLU A 440 -3.46 28.78 13.88
CA GLU A 440 -3.03 29.50 15.10
C GLU A 440 -2.57 28.53 16.20
N GLU A 441 -3.18 27.34 16.24
CA GLU A 441 -2.86 26.32 17.23
C GLU A 441 -1.73 25.40 16.74
N GLU A 442 -1.04 24.76 17.67
CA GLU A 442 -0.10 23.69 17.33
C GLU A 442 -0.84 22.56 16.59
N PRO A 443 -0.36 22.17 15.42
CA PRO A 443 -0.98 21.07 14.70
C PRO A 443 -0.96 19.77 15.53
N MET A 444 -2.07 19.09 15.58
CA MET A 444 -2.18 17.82 16.28
C MET A 444 -1.29 16.76 15.64
N GLY A 445 -0.39 16.17 16.42
CA GLY A 445 0.41 15.03 16.00
C GLY A 445 -0.38 13.72 16.19
N TRP A 446 0.15 12.64 15.64
CA TRP A 446 -0.48 11.32 15.80
C TRP A 446 -0.55 10.86 17.26
N GLN A 447 0.36 11.33 18.14
CA GLN A 447 0.33 11.06 19.57
C GLN A 447 -0.87 11.71 20.27
N ASP A 448 -1.36 12.81 19.71
CA ASP A 448 -2.49 13.56 20.22
C ASP A 448 -3.82 13.16 19.59
N TRP A 449 -3.81 12.06 18.83
CA TRP A 449 -4.98 11.56 18.13
C TRP A 449 -6.15 11.33 19.08
N LYS A 450 -7.33 11.76 18.66
CA LYS A 450 -8.58 11.60 19.39
C LYS A 450 -9.62 10.95 18.48
N PRO A 451 -10.52 10.15 19.07
CA PRO A 451 -11.62 9.60 18.30
C PRO A 451 -12.48 10.70 17.67
N TYR A 452 -13.18 10.34 16.62
CA TYR A 452 -14.14 11.23 15.95
C TYR A 452 -15.10 11.83 16.98
N PRO A 453 -15.24 13.15 17.04
CA PRO A 453 -16.13 13.78 18.01
C PRO A 453 -17.60 13.55 17.63
N GLU A 454 -18.45 13.26 18.63
CA GLU A 454 -19.91 13.19 18.47
C GLU A 454 -20.53 14.60 18.40
N LYS A 455 -19.95 15.51 17.67
CA LYS A 455 -20.38 16.89 17.63
C LYS A 455 -20.59 17.34 16.20
N ALA A 456 -21.49 18.28 16.05
CA ALA A 456 -21.78 18.85 14.74
C ALA A 456 -20.54 19.47 14.10
N VAL A 457 -20.40 19.31 12.80
CA VAL A 457 -19.41 20.02 12.00
C VAL A 457 -19.76 21.51 12.01
N THR A 458 -18.79 22.34 12.32
CA THR A 458 -18.94 23.82 12.38
C THR A 458 -18.27 24.52 11.22
N SER A 459 -17.34 23.83 10.55
CA SER A 459 -16.67 24.32 9.33
C SER A 459 -16.16 23.13 8.53
N PHE A 460 -16.23 23.25 7.19
CA PHE A 460 -15.69 22.26 6.28
C PHE A 460 -15.01 22.96 5.11
N VAL A 461 -13.72 22.72 4.91
CA VAL A 461 -12.90 23.39 3.91
C VAL A 461 -12.10 22.39 3.09
N PRO A 462 -11.78 22.68 1.82
CA PRO A 462 -11.02 21.75 1.00
C PRO A 462 -9.59 21.60 1.52
N MET A 463 -9.06 20.38 1.47
CA MET A 463 -7.63 20.12 1.64
C MET A 463 -6.86 20.64 0.44
N ILE A 464 -7.35 20.37 -0.75
CA ILE A 464 -6.81 20.85 -2.02
C ILE A 464 -7.94 21.55 -2.78
N PRO A 465 -7.83 22.84 -3.07
CA PRO A 465 -8.90 23.59 -3.74
C PRO A 465 -9.02 23.31 -5.24
N SER A 466 -7.92 22.79 -5.85
CA SER A 466 -7.93 22.42 -7.26
C SER A 466 -6.99 21.25 -7.52
N TYR A 467 -7.47 20.30 -8.33
CA TYR A 467 -6.74 19.12 -8.72
C TYR A 467 -6.34 19.19 -10.19
N ARG A 468 -5.22 18.56 -10.50
CA ARG A 468 -4.77 18.29 -11.87
C ARG A 468 -4.71 16.80 -12.06
N ALA A 469 -5.18 16.33 -13.20
CA ALA A 469 -5.11 14.93 -13.58
C ALA A 469 -4.71 14.80 -15.05
N SER A 470 -3.96 13.76 -15.36
CA SER A 470 -3.51 13.44 -16.71
C SER A 470 -4.22 12.17 -17.19
N LEU A 471 -4.75 12.23 -18.42
CA LEU A 471 -5.31 11.06 -19.10
C LEU A 471 -4.23 10.02 -19.40
N LYS A 472 -3.06 10.48 -19.81
CA LYS A 472 -1.91 9.64 -20.16
C LYS A 472 -1.42 8.85 -18.96
N GLU A 473 -1.43 9.48 -17.78
CA GLU A 473 -0.96 8.89 -16.53
C GLU A 473 -2.05 8.09 -15.82
N LYS A 474 -3.28 8.13 -16.34
CA LYS A 474 -4.46 7.52 -15.71
C LYS A 474 -4.60 7.92 -14.25
N ASP A 475 -4.33 9.18 -13.98
CA ASP A 475 -4.36 9.74 -12.63
C ASP A 475 -5.73 9.54 -11.99
N MET A 476 -5.72 9.01 -10.78
CA MET A 476 -6.87 8.98 -9.90
C MET A 476 -6.56 9.88 -8.70
N LYS A 477 -7.48 10.77 -8.35
CA LYS A 477 -7.33 11.67 -7.21
C LYS A 477 -8.47 11.43 -6.22
N GLN A 478 -8.20 11.55 -4.94
CA GLN A 478 -9.23 11.50 -3.91
C GLN A 478 -9.49 12.90 -3.36
N ILE A 479 -10.75 13.35 -3.40
CA ILE A 479 -11.13 14.62 -2.80
C ILE A 479 -11.34 14.42 -1.31
N ARG A 480 -10.72 15.27 -0.51
CA ARG A 480 -10.81 15.32 0.94
C ARG A 480 -11.03 16.74 1.42
N GLY A 481 -11.63 16.86 2.58
CA GLY A 481 -11.82 18.14 3.25
C GLY A 481 -11.38 18.08 4.70
N MET A 482 -11.10 19.24 5.28
CA MET A 482 -10.86 19.41 6.70
C MET A 482 -12.17 19.79 7.39
N ALA A 483 -12.72 18.90 8.20
CA ALA A 483 -13.87 19.18 9.05
C ALA A 483 -13.41 19.72 10.40
N THR A 484 -14.01 20.81 10.86
CA THR A 484 -13.87 21.33 12.23
C THR A 484 -15.17 21.07 12.98
N TYR A 485 -15.06 20.48 14.15
CA TYR A 485 -16.20 20.12 14.99
C TYR A 485 -16.46 21.13 16.10
N ALA A 486 -17.63 21.05 16.74
CA ALA A 486 -18.06 22.02 17.75
C ALA A 486 -17.16 22.12 18.99
N ASP A 487 -16.30 21.13 19.23
CA ASP A 487 -15.29 21.16 20.30
C ASP A 487 -13.92 21.73 19.87
N GLY A 488 -13.83 22.17 18.61
CA GLY A 488 -12.59 22.66 18.03
C GLY A 488 -11.69 21.58 17.43
N THR A 489 -12.02 20.30 17.57
CA THR A 489 -11.22 19.23 16.93
C THR A 489 -11.35 19.29 15.41
N ARG A 490 -10.29 18.91 14.72
CA ARG A 490 -10.19 18.93 13.26
C ARG A 490 -9.80 17.55 12.75
N PHE A 491 -10.48 17.09 11.70
CA PHE A 491 -10.15 15.85 11.02
C PHE A 491 -10.21 16.03 9.51
N GLU A 492 -9.28 15.40 8.84
CA GLU A 492 -9.34 15.19 7.41
C GLU A 492 -10.35 14.09 7.11
N VAL A 493 -11.31 14.38 6.25
CA VAL A 493 -12.44 13.50 5.95
C VAL A 493 -12.69 13.37 4.44
N CYS A 494 -13.20 12.23 4.02
CA CYS A 494 -13.62 11.95 2.64
C CYS A 494 -14.92 11.14 2.62
N GLY A 495 -15.29 10.57 1.49
CA GLY A 495 -16.55 9.84 1.32
C GLY A 495 -16.78 8.74 2.35
N ASP A 496 -15.73 8.04 2.74
CA ASP A 496 -15.80 7.00 3.78
C ASP A 496 -16.12 7.57 5.18
N ASP A 497 -15.95 8.88 5.35
CA ASP A 497 -16.21 9.63 6.57
C ASP A 497 -17.51 10.45 6.49
N GLY A 498 -18.38 10.17 5.52
CA GLY A 498 -19.68 10.84 5.35
C GLY A 498 -19.62 12.15 4.54
N VAL A 499 -18.61 12.32 3.74
CA VAL A 499 -18.54 13.36 2.73
C VAL A 499 -19.35 12.94 1.50
N THR A 500 -20.11 13.86 0.92
CA THR A 500 -20.86 13.65 -0.31
C THR A 500 -20.35 14.54 -1.43
N TYR A 501 -20.51 14.09 -2.66
CA TYR A 501 -19.95 14.73 -3.85
C TYR A 501 -21.04 14.93 -4.90
N ASP A 502 -21.18 16.16 -5.39
CA ASP A 502 -22.06 16.51 -6.53
C ASP A 502 -21.19 16.89 -7.73
N ASN A 503 -21.18 16.04 -8.74
CA ASN A 503 -20.33 16.17 -9.91
C ASN A 503 -21.01 17.00 -11.00
N HIS A 504 -20.53 18.21 -11.24
CA HIS A 504 -21.06 19.12 -12.26
C HIS A 504 -20.42 18.92 -13.65
N ALA A 505 -19.51 17.95 -13.80
CA ALA A 505 -18.83 17.63 -15.05
C ALA A 505 -18.81 16.10 -15.33
N PRO A 506 -19.98 15.43 -15.36
CA PRO A 506 -20.04 13.97 -15.45
C PRO A 506 -19.53 13.40 -16.79
N GLU A 507 -19.41 14.20 -17.83
CA GLU A 507 -18.78 13.83 -19.10
C GLU A 507 -17.25 13.85 -19.03
N LEU A 508 -16.67 14.61 -18.12
CA LEU A 508 -15.23 14.78 -17.93
C LEU A 508 -14.68 13.86 -16.83
N LEU A 509 -15.44 13.72 -15.74
CA LEU A 509 -15.00 13.07 -14.50
C LEU A 509 -16.00 11.99 -14.08
N ASP A 510 -15.48 10.85 -13.64
CA ASP A 510 -16.23 9.87 -12.86
C ASP A 510 -15.83 10.02 -11.39
N ILE A 511 -16.81 10.06 -10.48
CA ILE A 511 -16.57 10.16 -9.05
C ILE A 511 -17.21 8.99 -8.31
N ARG A 512 -16.45 8.39 -7.42
CA ARG A 512 -16.88 7.28 -6.57
C ARG A 512 -17.37 7.81 -5.21
N GLU A 513 -18.15 7.00 -4.51
CA GLU A 513 -18.69 7.35 -3.19
C GLU A 513 -17.61 7.70 -2.15
N ASN A 514 -16.44 7.08 -2.26
CA ASN A 514 -15.29 7.35 -1.39
C ASN A 514 -14.48 8.62 -1.77
N GLY A 515 -14.96 9.39 -2.75
CA GLY A 515 -14.29 10.62 -3.20
C GLY A 515 -13.22 10.44 -4.25
N ASN A 516 -13.00 9.22 -4.75
CA ASN A 516 -12.07 9.01 -5.86
C ASN A 516 -12.63 9.55 -7.17
N VAL A 517 -11.84 10.38 -7.83
CA VAL A 517 -12.15 11.01 -9.11
C VAL A 517 -11.24 10.44 -10.19
N ILE A 518 -11.85 10.00 -11.28
CA ILE A 518 -11.16 9.38 -12.43
C ILE A 518 -11.53 10.16 -13.69
N PRO A 519 -10.55 10.66 -14.46
CA PRO A 519 -10.81 11.29 -15.76
C PRO A 519 -11.42 10.32 -16.78
N LYS A 520 -12.39 10.76 -17.57
CA LYS A 520 -13.16 9.94 -18.53
C LYS A 520 -12.66 9.98 -19.98
N GLY A 521 -11.43 10.37 -20.22
CA GLY A 521 -10.83 10.32 -21.55
C GLY A 521 -10.98 11.61 -22.36
N THR A 522 -11.42 12.70 -21.77
CA THR A 522 -11.46 14.03 -22.39
C THR A 522 -10.69 15.04 -21.54
N THR A 523 -10.09 16.03 -22.20
CA THR A 523 -9.41 17.14 -21.52
C THR A 523 -10.38 18.27 -21.23
N GLY A 524 -10.15 19.04 -20.18
CA GLY A 524 -11.00 20.15 -19.80
C GLY A 524 -10.92 20.51 -18.33
N THR A 525 -11.84 21.35 -17.89
CA THR A 525 -11.97 21.75 -16.49
C THR A 525 -13.39 21.50 -16.03
N GLY A 526 -13.52 20.84 -14.87
CA GLY A 526 -14.80 20.54 -14.23
C GLY A 526 -14.80 20.93 -12.77
N THR A 527 -16.00 21.05 -12.19
CA THR A 527 -16.20 21.38 -10.78
C THR A 527 -16.98 20.25 -10.09
N ILE A 528 -16.62 19.98 -8.85
CA ILE A 528 -17.32 19.06 -7.96
C ILE A 528 -17.62 19.81 -6.67
N THR A 529 -18.90 19.83 -6.25
CA THR A 529 -19.29 20.33 -4.93
C THR A 529 -19.15 19.22 -3.91
N VAL A 530 -18.48 19.50 -2.82
CA VAL A 530 -18.14 18.55 -1.74
C VAL A 530 -18.84 19.02 -0.47
N SER A 531 -19.57 18.13 0.20
CA SER A 531 -20.39 18.51 1.35
C SER A 531 -20.19 17.57 2.54
N CYS A 532 -20.16 18.14 3.75
CA CYS A 532 -20.08 17.40 5.02
C CYS A 532 -20.77 18.20 6.12
N GLY A 533 -21.66 17.55 6.88
CA GLY A 533 -22.31 18.14 8.06
C GLY A 533 -23.05 19.46 7.79
N GLY A 534 -23.62 19.64 6.60
CA GLY A 534 -24.35 20.86 6.21
C GLY A 534 -23.47 21.99 5.69
N HIS A 535 -22.17 21.80 5.57
CA HIS A 535 -21.21 22.72 4.96
C HIS A 535 -20.73 22.17 3.62
N SER A 536 -20.38 23.05 2.68
CA SER A 536 -19.90 22.66 1.36
C SER A 536 -18.85 23.62 0.81
N PHE A 537 -18.05 23.10 -0.13
CA PHE A 537 -17.13 23.87 -0.96
C PHE A 537 -17.02 23.27 -2.36
N ASP A 538 -16.54 24.05 -3.30
CA ASP A 538 -16.28 23.58 -4.65
C ASP A 538 -14.79 23.30 -4.85
N VAL A 539 -14.48 22.20 -5.52
CA VAL A 539 -13.14 21.90 -6.02
C VAL A 539 -13.14 21.89 -7.55
N THR A 540 -12.05 22.36 -8.12
CA THR A 540 -11.84 22.40 -9.56
C THR A 540 -10.89 21.30 -10.00
N PHE A 541 -11.25 20.55 -11.02
CA PHE A 541 -10.40 19.58 -11.69
C PHE A 541 -9.99 20.10 -13.06
N THR A 542 -8.71 20.09 -13.35
CA THR A 542 -8.17 20.31 -14.69
C THR A 542 -7.58 19.01 -15.21
N VAL A 543 -8.19 18.48 -16.28
CA VAL A 543 -7.73 17.25 -16.94
C VAL A 543 -6.94 17.63 -18.17
N SER A 544 -5.71 17.13 -18.27
CA SER A 544 -4.80 17.30 -19.40
C SER A 544 -4.53 15.96 -20.10
N GLU A 545 -3.84 16.01 -21.25
CA GLU A 545 -3.42 14.83 -22.00
C GLU A 545 -2.51 13.90 -21.19
#